data_ecb65635a84e251912b74f922a01c845
#
_entry.id   ecb65635a84e251912b74f922a01c845
#
_cell.length_a   1.000
_cell.length_b   1.000
_cell.length_c   1.000
_cell.angle_alpha   90.00
_cell.angle_beta   90.00
_cell.angle_gamma   90.00
#
_symmetry.space_group_name_H-M   'P 1'
#
loop_
_entity.id
_entity.type
_entity.pdbx_description
1 polymer ?
#
loop_
_entity_poly.entity_id
_entity_poly.type
_entity_poly.pdbx_seq_one_letter_code
_entity_poly.pdbx_strand_id
1 'polypeptide(L)'
;MLELAILGFLYDVPLHGYVLRRHIAALTGHVRPVAESTLYPAIKRLEKAGLLARTTEPGAVAAPRHVLTLTEEGRQELRRRLAEPGQREITDENHWFTLLAFLRHLDDPAAQATVLRRRLAFLEEPASFFYDGDRPLRAEELDDPFRRGVLTVARATSRAELAWLRDTLASLGDVAR
;
A
#
# COMPACT_ATOMS: atom_id res chain seq x y z
N MET A 1 7.80 -2.09 -0.22
CA MET A 1 6.98 -0.92 -0.61
C MET A 1 7.19 -0.50 -2.06
N LEU A 2 8.34 0.12 -2.42
CA LEU A 2 8.53 0.66 -3.77
C LEU A 2 8.32 -0.39 -4.88
N GLU A 3 8.86 -1.59 -4.72
CA GLU A 3 8.68 -2.66 -5.72
C GLU A 3 7.21 -3.11 -5.83
N LEU A 4 6.47 -3.19 -4.71
CA LEU A 4 5.03 -3.47 -4.75
C LEU A 4 4.28 -2.40 -5.55
N ALA A 5 4.59 -1.12 -5.32
CA ALA A 5 3.99 -0.02 -6.07
C ALA A 5 4.34 -0.07 -7.56
N ILE A 6 5.59 -0.40 -7.92
CA ILE A 6 6.01 -0.58 -9.32
C ILE A 6 5.19 -1.69 -9.99
N LEU A 7 5.12 -2.87 -9.38
CA LEU A 7 4.35 -4.00 -9.90
C LEU A 7 2.87 -3.67 -10.01
N GLY A 8 2.30 -3.02 -8.99
CA GLY A 8 0.89 -2.66 -8.95
C GLY A 8 0.46 -1.67 -10.03
N PHE A 9 1.23 -0.60 -10.26
CA PHE A 9 0.93 0.35 -11.33
C PHE A 9 1.11 -0.23 -12.73
N LEU A 10 2.03 -1.17 -12.91
CA LEU A 10 2.25 -1.84 -14.19
C LEU A 10 1.30 -3.02 -14.44
N TYR A 11 0.45 -3.35 -13.47
CA TYR A 11 -0.51 -4.45 -13.62
C TYR A 11 -1.55 -4.19 -14.71
N ASP A 12 -2.08 -2.97 -14.74
CA ASP A 12 -3.16 -2.60 -15.65
C ASP A 12 -2.63 -2.16 -17.03
N VAL A 13 -1.54 -1.39 -17.06
CA VAL A 13 -1.02 -0.78 -18.30
C VAL A 13 0.51 -0.67 -18.31
N PRO A 14 1.14 -0.81 -19.47
CA PRO A 14 2.54 -0.45 -19.64
C PRO A 14 2.77 1.05 -19.39
N LEU A 15 3.88 1.41 -18.73
CA LEU A 15 4.19 2.80 -18.40
C LEU A 15 5.64 3.16 -18.71
N HIS A 16 5.87 4.41 -19.11
CA HIS A 16 7.21 5.00 -19.10
C HIS A 16 7.71 5.23 -17.67
N GLY A 17 9.01 5.11 -17.43
CA GLY A 17 9.61 5.29 -16.10
C GLY A 17 9.25 6.63 -15.41
N TYR A 18 9.16 7.73 -16.16
CA TYR A 18 8.80 9.04 -15.62
C TYR A 18 7.30 9.12 -15.21
N VAL A 19 6.42 8.43 -15.97
CA VAL A 19 4.99 8.33 -15.62
C VAL A 19 4.83 7.51 -14.36
N LEU A 20 5.49 6.34 -14.31
CA LEU A 20 5.51 5.47 -13.12
C LEU A 20 5.99 6.24 -11.87
N ARG A 21 7.06 7.04 -11.98
CA ARG A 21 7.53 7.88 -10.88
C ARG A 21 6.47 8.85 -10.38
N ARG A 22 5.74 9.49 -11.29
CA ARG A 22 4.65 10.42 -10.96
C ARG A 22 3.50 9.71 -10.26
N HIS A 23 3.12 8.52 -10.71
CA HIS A 23 2.06 7.73 -10.08
C HIS A 23 2.45 7.30 -8.65
N ILE A 24 3.70 6.83 -8.47
CA ILE A 24 4.20 6.44 -7.15
C ILE A 24 4.25 7.67 -6.21
N ALA A 25 4.70 8.82 -6.69
CA ALA A 25 4.71 10.04 -5.91
C ALA A 25 3.29 10.49 -5.50
N ALA A 26 2.31 10.33 -6.38
CA ALA A 26 0.91 10.63 -6.07
C ALA A 26 0.32 9.67 -5.01
N LEU A 27 0.69 8.39 -5.05
CA LEU A 27 0.23 7.40 -4.07
C LEU A 27 0.77 7.69 -2.66
N THR A 28 2.02 8.12 -2.56
CA THR A 28 2.66 8.43 -1.26
C THR A 28 2.32 9.81 -0.72
N GLY A 29 1.48 10.57 -1.42
CA GLY A 29 1.06 11.92 -1.06
C GLY A 29 2.22 12.94 -1.13
N HIS A 30 2.09 14.06 -0.40
CA HIS A 30 3.10 15.13 -0.40
C HIS A 30 4.39 14.79 0.35
N VAL A 31 4.48 13.59 0.93
CA VAL A 31 5.48 13.31 1.95
C VAL A 31 6.87 13.04 1.39
N ARG A 32 7.01 12.40 0.22
CA ARG A 32 8.33 12.23 -0.43
C ARG A 32 8.22 11.89 -1.91
N PRO A 33 8.74 12.73 -2.81
CA PRO A 33 8.97 12.31 -4.19
C PRO A 33 10.00 11.17 -4.19
N VAL A 34 9.70 10.09 -4.91
CA VAL A 34 10.65 9.00 -5.08
C VAL A 34 11.81 9.49 -5.93
N ALA A 35 13.01 9.47 -5.35
CA ALA A 35 14.23 9.87 -6.05
C ALA A 35 14.53 8.91 -7.21
N GLU A 36 15.05 9.43 -8.30
CA GLU A 36 15.47 8.61 -9.46
C GLU A 36 16.52 7.57 -9.06
N SER A 37 17.44 7.97 -8.17
CA SER A 37 18.46 7.10 -7.59
C SER A 37 17.90 5.91 -6.81
N THR A 38 16.63 5.93 -6.42
CA THR A 38 15.96 4.82 -5.73
C THR A 38 15.07 4.03 -6.69
N LEU A 39 14.35 4.72 -7.59
CA LEU A 39 13.42 4.09 -8.51
C LEU A 39 14.10 3.22 -9.56
N TYR A 40 15.09 3.77 -10.29
CA TYR A 40 15.72 3.03 -11.40
C TYR A 40 16.49 1.78 -10.95
N PRO A 41 17.21 1.77 -9.81
CA PRO A 41 17.76 0.52 -9.28
C PRO A 41 16.69 -0.52 -8.92
N ALA A 42 15.53 -0.11 -8.40
CA ALA A 42 14.43 -1.02 -8.11
C ALA A 42 13.87 -1.63 -9.41
N ILE A 43 13.64 -0.82 -10.45
CA ILE A 43 13.24 -1.29 -11.78
C ILE A 43 14.24 -2.32 -12.32
N LYS A 44 15.55 -2.01 -12.30
CA LYS A 44 16.60 -2.93 -12.76
C LYS A 44 16.61 -4.27 -11.99
N ARG A 45 16.35 -4.26 -10.67
CA ARG A 45 16.23 -5.50 -9.89
C ARG A 45 15.05 -6.33 -10.36
N LEU A 46 13.90 -5.71 -10.57
CA LEU A 46 12.69 -6.39 -11.05
C LEU A 46 12.86 -6.92 -12.48
N GLU A 47 13.53 -6.17 -13.38
CA GLU A 47 13.89 -6.64 -14.72
C GLU A 47 14.82 -7.86 -14.64
N LYS A 48 15.88 -7.78 -13.80
CA LYS A 48 16.83 -8.90 -13.61
C LYS A 48 16.14 -10.15 -13.04
N ALA A 49 15.10 -9.95 -12.21
CA ALA A 49 14.28 -11.03 -11.67
C ALA A 49 13.23 -11.58 -12.66
N GLY A 50 13.15 -11.05 -13.88
CA GLY A 50 12.17 -11.47 -14.89
C GLY A 50 10.74 -10.98 -14.63
N LEU A 51 10.53 -10.10 -13.66
CA LEU A 51 9.21 -9.62 -13.27
C LEU A 51 8.73 -8.44 -14.14
N LEU A 52 9.65 -7.73 -14.77
CA LEU A 52 9.40 -6.65 -15.72
C LEU A 52 10.12 -6.89 -17.03
N ALA A 53 9.50 -6.50 -18.14
CA ALA A 53 10.11 -6.37 -19.44
C ALA A 53 10.23 -4.89 -19.81
N ARG A 54 11.27 -4.56 -20.58
CA ARG A 54 11.48 -3.23 -21.13
C ARG A 54 11.45 -3.31 -22.65
N THR A 55 10.59 -2.51 -23.25
CA THR A 55 10.53 -2.33 -24.69
C THR A 55 11.02 -0.93 -25.06
N THR A 56 11.79 -0.83 -26.14
CA THR A 56 12.23 0.45 -26.67
C THR A 56 11.31 0.84 -27.82
N GLU A 57 10.62 1.96 -27.69
CA GLU A 57 9.80 2.54 -28.75
C GLU A 57 10.61 3.59 -29.53
N PRO A 58 10.46 3.68 -30.87
CA PRO A 58 11.03 4.76 -31.64
C PRO A 58 10.44 6.10 -31.15
N GLY A 59 11.27 6.98 -30.64
CA GLY A 59 10.82 8.33 -30.25
C GLY A 59 10.65 9.20 -31.49
N ALA A 60 9.61 10.04 -31.49
CA ALA A 60 9.35 10.98 -32.58
C ALA A 60 10.44 12.08 -32.74
N VAL A 61 11.26 12.31 -31.72
CA VAL A 61 12.41 13.24 -31.70
C VAL A 61 13.53 12.66 -30.83
N ALA A 62 14.58 12.19 -31.45
CA ALA A 62 15.97 12.00 -31.00
C ALA A 62 16.30 11.07 -29.79
N ALA A 63 15.40 10.69 -28.89
CA ALA A 63 15.75 9.78 -27.79
C ALA A 63 14.80 8.57 -27.74
N PRO A 64 15.29 7.33 -27.66
CA PRO A 64 14.47 6.16 -27.51
C PRO A 64 13.70 6.22 -26.17
N ARG A 65 12.40 5.97 -26.23
CA ARG A 65 11.54 5.91 -25.04
C ARG A 65 11.43 4.47 -24.57
N HIS A 66 11.66 4.25 -23.29
CA HIS A 66 11.52 2.93 -22.69
C HIS A 66 10.17 2.80 -22.01
N VAL A 67 9.43 1.78 -22.44
CA VAL A 67 8.17 1.36 -21.82
C VAL A 67 8.42 0.14 -20.97
N LEU A 68 7.94 0.17 -19.74
CA LEU A 68 7.99 -0.94 -18.78
C LEU A 68 6.67 -1.69 -18.82
N THR A 69 6.75 -3.00 -18.88
CA THR A 69 5.59 -3.91 -18.91
C THR A 69 5.76 -4.96 -17.82
N LEU A 70 4.67 -5.30 -17.15
CA LEU A 70 4.66 -6.39 -16.19
C LEU A 70 4.62 -7.73 -16.95
N THR A 71 5.49 -8.66 -16.58
CA THR A 71 5.48 -10.03 -17.12
C THR A 71 4.39 -10.87 -16.42
N GLU A 72 4.13 -12.09 -16.89
CA GLU A 72 3.22 -12.99 -16.19
C GLU A 72 3.78 -13.40 -14.82
N GLU A 73 5.08 -13.64 -14.73
CA GLU A 73 5.79 -13.88 -13.47
C GLU A 73 5.66 -12.67 -12.52
N GLY A 74 5.73 -11.46 -13.08
CA GLY A 74 5.50 -10.23 -12.30
C GLY A 74 4.08 -10.12 -11.76
N ARG A 75 3.07 -10.54 -12.52
CA ARG A 75 1.67 -10.60 -12.06
C ARG A 75 1.48 -11.59 -10.93
N GLN A 76 2.07 -12.78 -11.06
CA GLN A 76 2.03 -13.81 -10.04
C GLN A 76 2.73 -13.35 -8.76
N GLU A 77 3.89 -12.72 -8.87
CA GLU A 77 4.63 -12.18 -7.73
C GLU A 77 3.87 -11.05 -7.03
N LEU A 78 3.19 -10.16 -7.77
CA LEU A 78 2.32 -9.15 -7.16
C LEU A 78 1.21 -9.81 -6.35
N ARG A 79 0.48 -10.77 -6.94
CA ARG A 79 -0.61 -11.48 -6.24
C ARG A 79 -0.10 -12.19 -4.99
N ARG A 80 1.05 -12.84 -5.07
CA ARG A 80 1.68 -13.48 -3.91
C ARG A 80 1.98 -12.48 -2.79
N ARG A 81 2.60 -11.33 -3.12
CA ARG A 81 2.89 -10.28 -2.13
C ARG A 81 1.64 -9.67 -1.52
N LEU A 82 0.56 -9.57 -2.28
CA LEU A 82 -0.73 -9.08 -1.79
C LEU A 82 -1.43 -10.09 -0.90
N ALA A 83 -1.34 -11.39 -1.22
CA ALA A 83 -1.95 -12.48 -0.43
C ALA A 83 -1.22 -12.73 0.89
N GLU A 84 0.11 -12.57 0.88
CA GLU A 84 0.99 -12.90 2.02
C GLU A 84 1.81 -11.68 2.48
N PRO A 85 1.17 -10.56 2.86
CA PRO A 85 1.90 -9.39 3.34
C PRO A 85 2.64 -9.71 4.64
N GLY A 86 3.85 -9.19 4.78
CA GLY A 86 4.61 -9.27 6.01
C GLY A 86 4.00 -8.43 7.14
N GLN A 87 4.54 -8.55 8.34
CA GLN A 87 4.04 -7.79 9.50
C GLN A 87 4.11 -6.27 9.26
N ARG A 88 5.20 -5.79 8.64
CA ARG A 88 5.37 -4.38 8.36
C ARG A 88 4.33 -3.81 7.40
N GLU A 89 3.92 -4.59 6.40
CA GLU A 89 2.86 -4.18 5.45
C GLU A 89 1.50 -4.04 6.14
N ILE A 90 1.29 -4.76 7.24
CA ILE A 90 0.07 -4.70 8.05
C ILE A 90 0.11 -3.57 9.07
N THR A 91 1.26 -3.29 9.68
CA THR A 91 1.35 -2.40 10.87
C THR A 91 1.80 -0.98 10.56
N ASP A 92 2.64 -0.77 9.54
CA ASP A 92 3.07 0.56 9.11
C ASP A 92 2.03 1.18 8.17
N GLU A 93 1.54 2.36 8.50
CA GLU A 93 0.45 3.03 7.78
C GLU A 93 0.77 3.26 6.29
N ASN A 94 1.98 3.72 5.96
CA ASN A 94 2.37 3.97 4.57
C ASN A 94 2.50 2.66 3.77
N HIS A 95 2.98 1.60 4.43
CA HIS A 95 3.06 0.28 3.82
C HIS A 95 1.67 -0.30 3.59
N TRP A 96 0.80 -0.15 4.58
CA TRP A 96 -0.59 -0.58 4.50
C TRP A 96 -1.35 0.12 3.37
N PHE A 97 -1.29 1.44 3.26
CA PHE A 97 -1.98 2.16 2.18
C PHE A 97 -1.44 1.79 0.80
N THR A 98 -0.15 1.52 0.67
CA THR A 98 0.39 1.01 -0.61
C THR A 98 -0.15 -0.38 -0.94
N LEU A 99 -0.21 -1.28 0.02
CA LEU A 99 -0.79 -2.61 -0.16
C LEU A 99 -2.28 -2.51 -0.54
N LEU A 100 -3.03 -1.72 0.22
CA LEU A 100 -4.46 -1.53 0.04
C LEU A 100 -4.81 -0.98 -1.34
N ALA A 101 -4.02 -0.03 -1.87
CA ALA A 101 -4.24 0.55 -3.20
C ALA A 101 -4.23 -0.49 -4.33
N PHE A 102 -3.54 -1.60 -4.14
CA PHE A 102 -3.41 -2.67 -5.14
C PHE A 102 -4.12 -3.97 -4.76
N LEU A 103 -4.79 -4.03 -3.61
CA LEU A 103 -5.40 -5.27 -3.11
C LEU A 103 -6.46 -5.85 -4.05
N ARG A 104 -7.08 -5.02 -4.89
CA ARG A 104 -8.03 -5.45 -5.94
C ARG A 104 -7.41 -6.45 -6.92
N HIS A 105 -6.09 -6.40 -7.17
CA HIS A 105 -5.41 -7.30 -8.11
C HIS A 105 -5.23 -8.73 -7.57
N LEU A 106 -5.61 -8.97 -6.32
CA LEU A 106 -5.64 -10.30 -5.76
C LEU A 106 -6.76 -11.15 -6.36
N ASP A 107 -7.84 -10.51 -6.85
CA ASP A 107 -8.96 -11.12 -7.58
C ASP A 107 -9.55 -12.37 -6.88
N ASP A 108 -9.47 -12.39 -5.55
CA ASP A 108 -9.99 -13.43 -4.66
C ASP A 108 -10.56 -12.77 -3.40
N PRO A 109 -11.89 -12.66 -3.29
CA PRO A 109 -12.54 -12.04 -2.14
C PRO A 109 -12.17 -12.67 -0.80
N ALA A 110 -11.94 -13.98 -0.75
CA ALA A 110 -11.58 -14.69 0.48
C ALA A 110 -10.14 -14.33 0.93
N ALA A 111 -9.20 -14.27 -0.02
CA ALA A 111 -7.84 -13.84 0.23
C ALA A 111 -7.78 -12.36 0.60
N GLN A 112 -8.53 -11.49 -0.10
CA GLN A 112 -8.67 -10.07 0.27
C GLN A 112 -9.19 -9.93 1.71
N ALA A 113 -10.26 -10.63 2.05
CA ALA A 113 -10.82 -10.61 3.40
C ALA A 113 -9.81 -11.08 4.47
N THR A 114 -8.98 -12.06 4.14
CA THR A 114 -7.92 -12.55 5.05
C THR A 114 -6.90 -11.45 5.36
N VAL A 115 -6.47 -10.69 4.35
CA VAL A 115 -5.55 -9.56 4.53
C VAL A 115 -6.20 -8.44 5.36
N LEU A 116 -7.46 -8.08 5.05
CA LEU A 116 -8.19 -7.04 5.78
C LEU A 116 -8.43 -7.42 7.25
N ARG A 117 -8.72 -8.70 7.56
CA ARG A 117 -8.85 -9.18 8.95
C ARG A 117 -7.55 -9.05 9.74
N ARG A 118 -6.40 -9.26 9.12
CA ARG A 118 -5.10 -9.06 9.78
C ARG A 118 -4.88 -7.60 10.19
N ARG A 119 -5.26 -6.65 9.31
CA ARG A 119 -5.21 -5.22 9.64
C ARG A 119 -6.20 -4.85 10.73
N LEU A 120 -7.43 -5.37 10.64
CA LEU A 120 -8.47 -5.16 11.64
C LEU A 120 -7.99 -5.63 13.03
N ALA A 121 -7.48 -6.85 13.11
CA ALA A 121 -6.94 -7.40 14.37
C ALA A 121 -5.83 -6.52 14.95
N PHE A 122 -4.90 -6.04 14.11
CA PHE A 122 -3.84 -5.13 14.55
C PHE A 122 -4.38 -3.81 15.13
N LEU A 123 -5.43 -3.24 14.49
CA LEU A 123 -6.01 -1.98 14.97
C LEU A 123 -6.88 -2.15 16.21
N GLU A 124 -7.39 -3.34 16.48
CA GLU A 124 -8.17 -3.67 17.68
C GLU A 124 -7.27 -3.99 18.89
N GLU A 125 -5.98 -4.21 18.68
CA GLU A 125 -5.03 -4.36 19.80
C GLU A 125 -4.88 -3.04 20.55
N PRO A 126 -4.89 -3.06 21.91
CA PRO A 126 -4.67 -1.87 22.72
C PRO A 126 -3.27 -1.29 22.44
N ALA A 127 -3.22 -0.05 21.92
CA ALA A 127 -1.96 0.65 21.72
C ALA A 127 -1.56 1.38 23.01
N SER A 128 -0.36 1.13 23.51
CA SER A 128 0.13 1.66 24.79
C SER A 128 0.03 3.18 24.94
N PHE A 129 0.20 3.93 23.85
CA PHE A 129 0.06 5.40 23.88
C PHE A 129 -1.37 5.88 24.20
N PHE A 130 -2.39 5.07 23.92
CA PHE A 130 -3.79 5.41 24.10
C PHE A 130 -4.41 4.85 25.39
N TYR A 131 -3.60 4.18 26.20
CA TYR A 131 -4.04 3.49 27.42
C TYR A 131 -3.19 3.92 28.61
N ASP A 132 -3.81 3.91 29.78
CA ASP A 132 -3.19 3.97 31.10
C ASP A 132 -3.45 2.62 31.78
N GLY A 133 -2.47 1.73 31.72
CA GLY A 133 -2.68 0.32 31.99
C GLY A 133 -3.67 -0.30 30.99
N ASP A 134 -4.76 -0.86 31.51
CA ASP A 134 -5.83 -1.46 30.69
C ASP A 134 -6.98 -0.49 30.35
N ARG A 135 -6.89 0.76 30.81
CA ARG A 135 -7.93 1.76 30.61
C ARG A 135 -7.60 2.72 29.47
N PRO A 136 -8.52 2.94 28.51
CA PRO A 136 -8.32 3.96 27.49
C PRO A 136 -8.21 5.36 28.11
N LEU A 137 -7.15 6.10 27.76
CA LEU A 137 -6.97 7.51 28.14
C LEU A 137 -8.09 8.36 27.54
N ARG A 138 -8.60 9.33 28.28
CA ARG A 138 -9.50 10.36 27.74
C ARG A 138 -8.71 11.60 27.35
N ALA A 139 -9.15 12.29 26.30
CA ALA A 139 -8.45 13.50 25.83
C ALA A 139 -8.43 14.59 26.90
N GLU A 140 -9.47 14.66 27.73
CA GLU A 140 -9.62 15.63 28.84
C GLU A 140 -8.65 15.37 30.00
N GLU A 141 -8.11 14.15 30.10
CA GLU A 141 -7.13 13.76 31.12
C GLU A 141 -5.70 14.19 30.78
N LEU A 142 -5.49 14.71 29.58
CA LEU A 142 -4.20 15.20 29.11
C LEU A 142 -4.13 16.73 29.23
N ASP A 143 -3.27 17.25 30.10
CA ASP A 143 -3.08 18.68 30.29
C ASP A 143 -2.35 19.33 29.09
N ASP A 144 -1.46 18.58 28.44
CA ASP A 144 -0.71 19.05 27.26
C ASP A 144 -1.61 19.06 26.02
N PRO A 145 -1.86 20.22 25.40
CA PRO A 145 -2.72 20.34 24.23
C PRO A 145 -2.16 19.60 23.01
N PHE A 146 -0.85 19.45 22.86
CA PHE A 146 -0.24 18.74 21.75
C PHE A 146 -0.43 17.22 21.88
N ARG A 147 -0.25 16.66 23.08
CA ARG A 147 -0.54 15.25 23.36
C ARG A 147 -2.04 14.95 23.20
N ARG A 148 -2.90 15.87 23.65
CA ARG A 148 -4.34 15.79 23.41
C ARG A 148 -4.67 15.76 21.92
N GLY A 149 -4.03 16.63 21.13
CA GLY A 149 -4.16 16.67 19.67
C GLY A 149 -3.77 15.34 19.01
N VAL A 150 -2.62 14.78 19.38
CA VAL A 150 -2.18 13.46 18.87
C VAL A 150 -3.21 12.38 19.17
N LEU A 151 -3.68 12.29 20.43
CA LEU A 151 -4.69 11.31 20.85
C LEU A 151 -6.00 11.47 20.05
N THR A 152 -6.45 12.71 19.87
CA THR A 152 -7.69 13.02 19.14
C THR A 152 -7.60 12.62 17.67
N VAL A 153 -6.53 13.03 16.99
CA VAL A 153 -6.32 12.74 15.55
C VAL A 153 -6.16 11.24 15.33
N ALA A 154 -5.27 10.60 16.09
CA ALA A 154 -5.02 9.17 15.91
C ALA A 154 -6.26 8.32 16.15
N ARG A 155 -7.09 8.66 17.15
CA ARG A 155 -8.37 7.97 17.40
C ARG A 155 -9.41 8.20 16.30
N ALA A 156 -9.46 9.41 15.73
CA ALA A 156 -10.36 9.70 14.63
C ALA A 156 -9.99 8.87 13.40
N THR A 157 -8.68 8.82 13.06
CA THR A 157 -8.15 8.02 11.96
C THR A 157 -8.41 6.53 12.17
N SER A 158 -8.08 6.00 13.35
CA SER A 158 -8.30 4.59 13.68
C SER A 158 -9.79 4.21 13.62
N ARG A 159 -10.70 5.05 14.13
CA ARG A 159 -12.14 4.80 14.06
C ARG A 159 -12.66 4.76 12.63
N ALA A 160 -12.20 5.68 11.79
CA ALA A 160 -12.59 5.71 10.38
C ALA A 160 -12.11 4.44 9.64
N GLU A 161 -10.86 4.04 9.87
CA GLU A 161 -10.31 2.83 9.25
C GLU A 161 -11.01 1.56 9.75
N LEU A 162 -11.27 1.43 11.06
CA LEU A 162 -12.00 0.31 11.66
C LEU A 162 -13.42 0.16 11.09
N ALA A 163 -14.14 1.27 10.96
CA ALA A 163 -15.48 1.27 10.37
C ALA A 163 -15.43 0.77 8.92
N TRP A 164 -14.55 1.36 8.10
CA TRP A 164 -14.37 0.95 6.71
C TRP A 164 -13.97 -0.52 6.54
N LEU A 165 -13.05 -1.02 7.37
CA LEU A 165 -12.64 -2.44 7.35
C LEU A 165 -13.81 -3.37 7.64
N ARG A 166 -14.62 -3.07 8.66
CA ARG A 166 -15.77 -3.88 9.04
C ARG A 166 -16.84 -3.90 7.94
N ASP A 167 -17.16 -2.74 7.37
CA ASP A 167 -18.13 -2.61 6.29
C ASP A 167 -17.66 -3.36 5.02
N THR A 168 -16.38 -3.23 4.68
CA THR A 168 -15.78 -3.91 3.53
C THR A 168 -15.77 -5.44 3.73
N LEU A 169 -15.41 -5.90 4.93
CA LEU A 169 -15.42 -7.33 5.25
C LEU A 169 -16.82 -7.92 5.22
N ALA A 170 -17.84 -7.19 5.66
CA ALA A 170 -19.24 -7.61 5.54
C ALA A 170 -19.64 -7.78 4.07
N SER A 171 -19.32 -6.79 3.22
CA SER A 171 -19.60 -6.83 1.78
C SER A 171 -18.90 -7.99 1.06
N LEU A 172 -17.63 -8.26 1.39
CA LEU A 172 -16.88 -9.39 0.82
C LEU A 172 -17.45 -10.75 1.29
N GLY A 173 -17.95 -10.82 2.51
CA GLY A 173 -18.61 -12.04 3.05
C GLY A 173 -19.93 -12.36 2.36
N ASP A 174 -20.66 -11.37 1.89
CA ASP A 174 -21.90 -11.54 1.13
C ASP A 174 -21.66 -11.98 -0.32
N VAL A 175 -20.55 -11.58 -0.94
CA VAL A 175 -20.14 -12.01 -2.29
C VAL A 175 -19.65 -13.46 -2.31
N ALA A 176 -19.14 -13.97 -1.19
CA ALA A 176 -18.58 -15.33 -1.09
C ALA A 176 -19.64 -16.40 -0.74
N ARG A 177 -20.91 -16.03 -0.60
CA ARG A 177 -22.06 -16.93 -0.38
C ARG A 177 -22.85 -17.15 -1.65
#